data_d5f6e4d0f4a87f620fc9f42065807b69
#
_entry.id   d5f6e4d0f4a87f620fc9f42065807b69
#
_cell.length_a   1.000
_cell.length_b   1.000
_cell.length_c   1.000
_cell.angle_alpha   90.00
_cell.angle_beta   90.00
_cell.angle_gamma   90.00
#
_symmetry.space_group_name_H-M   'P 1'
#
loop_
_entity.id
_entity.type
_entity.pdbx_description
1 polymer ?
#
loop_
_entity_poly.entity_id
_entity_poly.type
_entity_poly.pdbx_seq_one_letter_code
_entity_poly.pdbx_strand_id
1 'polypeptide(L)'
;MNHILFLTACVNPEGMAYTKLSNPEIRLQQYKDALDWYLENTSMKILLIENSGYDFSDCYQKQIREGRLEFICYDGNDYDRKRGKGYGEAAIMEYGFAHSLLVDQNSELQIIKITGRLIVRNINELCHSCNNANTVYANISKDD
;
A
#
# COMPACT_ATOMS: atom_id res chain seq x y z
N MET A 1 0.87 -16.06 -13.31
CA MET A 1 -0.02 -15.15 -12.59
C MET A 1 0.71 -13.85 -12.29
N ASN A 2 0.07 -12.73 -12.60
CA ASN A 2 0.65 -11.43 -12.33
C ASN A 2 0.40 -11.01 -10.88
N HIS A 3 1.45 -10.50 -10.25
CA HIS A 3 1.37 -9.97 -8.88
C HIS A 3 1.43 -8.44 -8.93
N ILE A 4 0.56 -7.80 -8.15
CA ILE A 4 0.63 -6.37 -7.87
C ILE A 4 0.85 -6.18 -6.38
N LEU A 5 1.82 -5.36 -6.05
CA LEU A 5 2.07 -4.95 -4.67
C LEU A 5 1.19 -3.74 -4.36
N PHE A 6 0.31 -3.89 -3.37
CA PHE A 6 -0.60 -2.84 -2.92
C PHE A 6 -0.09 -2.28 -1.59
N LEU A 7 0.42 -1.06 -1.64
CA LEU A 7 0.95 -0.36 -0.47
C LEU A 7 -0.03 0.71 -0.01
N THR A 8 -0.36 0.71 1.27
CA THR A 8 -1.21 1.74 1.88
C THR A 8 -0.35 2.72 2.65
N ALA A 9 -0.68 4.00 2.56
CA ALA A 9 0.08 5.08 3.19
C ALA A 9 -0.84 6.12 3.83
N CYS A 10 -0.43 6.63 4.98
CA CYS A 10 -1.04 7.74 5.66
C CYS A 10 0.07 8.57 6.30
N VAL A 11 0.55 9.58 5.58
CA VAL A 11 1.68 10.40 6.04
C VAL A 11 1.26 11.26 7.23
N ASN A 12 0.08 11.87 7.15
CA ASN A 12 -0.43 12.72 8.22
C ASN A 12 -1.61 12.03 8.94
N PRO A 13 -1.32 11.25 10.00
CA PRO A 13 -2.35 10.48 10.70
C PRO A 13 -3.11 11.28 11.75
N GLU A 14 -3.15 12.59 11.66
CA GLU A 14 -3.81 13.45 12.63
C GLU A 14 -5.22 12.96 12.96
N GLY A 15 -5.48 12.72 14.24
CA GLY A 15 -6.75 12.19 14.70
C GLY A 15 -6.98 10.71 14.47
N MET A 16 -6.03 9.95 13.90
CA MET A 16 -6.17 8.49 13.75
C MET A 16 -6.08 7.79 15.11
N ALA A 17 -6.99 6.82 15.30
CA ALA A 17 -7.00 6.00 16.51
C ALA A 17 -5.78 5.05 16.54
N TYR A 18 -5.23 4.85 17.76
CA TYR A 18 -4.16 3.86 18.02
C TYR A 18 -2.87 4.07 17.23
N THR A 19 -2.60 5.27 16.73
CA THR A 19 -1.37 5.56 16.00
C THR A 19 -0.26 5.94 16.98
N LYS A 20 0.76 5.07 17.09
CA LYS A 20 1.91 5.29 17.97
C LYS A 20 2.87 6.34 17.42
N LEU A 21 3.10 6.33 16.10
CA LEU A 21 3.96 7.28 15.41
C LEU A 21 3.09 8.27 14.65
N SER A 22 3.08 9.53 15.08
CA SER A 22 2.24 10.58 14.49
C SER A 22 3.04 11.66 13.73
N ASN A 23 4.37 11.67 13.82
CA ASN A 23 5.20 12.68 13.15
C ASN A 23 5.18 12.46 11.63
N PRO A 24 4.63 13.40 10.83
CA PRO A 24 4.51 13.22 9.39
C PRO A 24 5.85 13.08 8.67
N GLU A 25 6.89 13.78 9.11
CA GLU A 25 8.20 13.74 8.45
C GLU A 25 8.85 12.37 8.60
N ILE A 26 8.76 11.77 9.79
CA ILE A 26 9.28 10.42 10.04
C ILE A 26 8.48 9.40 9.26
N ARG A 27 7.16 9.52 9.27
CA ARG A 27 6.28 8.63 8.50
C ARG A 27 6.57 8.70 7.02
N LEU A 28 6.69 9.91 6.47
CA LEU A 28 7.04 10.12 5.06
C LEU A 28 8.33 9.41 4.69
N GLN A 29 9.37 9.56 5.51
CA GLN A 29 10.64 8.92 5.23
C GLN A 29 10.52 7.39 5.25
N GLN A 30 9.75 6.84 6.17
CA GLN A 30 9.51 5.39 6.21
C GLN A 30 8.77 4.88 4.97
N TYR A 31 7.78 5.62 4.48
CA TYR A 31 7.06 5.27 3.24
C TYR A 31 7.98 5.32 2.03
N LYS A 32 8.83 6.36 1.94
CA LYS A 32 9.80 6.47 0.85
C LYS A 32 10.83 5.36 0.90
N ASP A 33 11.38 5.06 2.08
CA ASP A 33 12.37 4.00 2.25
C ASP A 33 11.79 2.64 1.80
N ALA A 34 10.56 2.35 2.20
CA ALA A 34 9.91 1.09 1.83
C ALA A 34 9.61 1.04 0.32
N LEU A 35 9.05 2.10 -0.24
CA LEU A 35 8.75 2.16 -1.66
C LEU A 35 10.02 2.03 -2.51
N ASP A 36 11.09 2.73 -2.15
CA ASP A 36 12.39 2.63 -2.83
C ASP A 36 12.91 1.20 -2.78
N TRP A 37 12.81 0.55 -1.64
CA TRP A 37 13.25 -0.84 -1.48
C TRP A 37 12.49 -1.77 -2.43
N TYR A 38 11.16 -1.66 -2.51
CA TYR A 38 10.35 -2.50 -3.39
C TYR A 38 10.63 -2.22 -4.86
N LEU A 39 10.83 -0.96 -5.23
CA LEU A 39 11.18 -0.59 -6.60
C LEU A 39 12.52 -1.19 -7.03
N GLU A 40 13.49 -1.25 -6.12
CA GLU A 40 14.83 -1.77 -6.38
C GLU A 40 14.91 -3.30 -6.32
N ASN A 41 14.15 -3.93 -5.44
CA ASN A 41 14.31 -5.35 -5.11
C ASN A 41 13.23 -6.26 -5.67
N THR A 42 12.23 -5.71 -6.35
CA THR A 42 11.18 -6.49 -7.00
C THR A 42 10.98 -6.02 -8.44
N SER A 43 10.31 -6.85 -9.24
CA SER A 43 9.87 -6.48 -10.60
C SER A 43 8.36 -6.27 -10.69
N MET A 44 7.65 -6.37 -9.58
CA MET A 44 6.19 -6.21 -9.54
C MET A 44 5.79 -4.78 -9.82
N LYS A 45 4.63 -4.61 -10.45
CA LYS A 45 3.96 -3.31 -10.48
C LYS A 45 3.44 -2.98 -9.10
N ILE A 46 3.50 -1.71 -8.75
CA ILE A 46 3.16 -1.22 -7.41
C ILE A 46 2.02 -0.23 -7.51
N LEU A 47 0.99 -0.46 -6.71
CA LEU A 47 -0.07 0.50 -6.46
C LEU A 47 0.11 1.05 -5.04
N LEU A 48 0.32 2.35 -4.92
CA LEU A 48 0.41 3.02 -3.62
C LEU A 48 -0.76 3.99 -3.46
N ILE A 49 -1.48 3.86 -2.36
CA ILE A 49 -2.60 4.73 -2.01
C ILE A 49 -2.26 5.50 -0.74
N GLU A 50 -2.23 6.81 -0.83
CA GLU A 50 -2.03 7.74 0.29
C GLU A 50 -3.38 8.40 0.64
N ASN A 51 -3.87 8.23 1.86
CA ASN A 51 -5.22 8.64 2.24
C ASN A 51 -5.30 9.92 3.09
N SER A 52 -4.18 10.60 3.34
CA SER A 52 -4.17 11.81 4.16
C SER A 52 -4.03 13.11 3.35
N GLY A 53 -4.12 13.03 2.03
CA GLY A 53 -3.96 14.17 1.15
C GLY A 53 -2.51 14.64 0.99
N TYR A 54 -1.54 13.84 1.44
CA TYR A 54 -0.13 14.18 1.34
C TYR A 54 0.48 13.50 0.10
N ASP A 55 0.55 14.24 -0.99
CA ASP A 55 1.09 13.73 -2.26
C ASP A 55 2.61 13.87 -2.30
N PHE A 56 3.31 12.72 -2.29
CA PHE A 56 4.76 12.68 -2.44
C PHE A 56 5.21 12.02 -3.75
N SER A 57 4.34 12.03 -4.75
CA SER A 57 4.60 11.39 -6.04
C SER A 57 5.67 12.10 -6.88
N ASP A 58 6.02 13.34 -6.55
CA ASP A 58 7.02 14.11 -7.31
C ASP A 58 8.37 13.39 -7.42
N CYS A 59 8.75 12.65 -6.40
CA CYS A 59 10.01 11.89 -6.38
C CYS A 59 9.97 10.64 -7.28
N TYR A 60 8.79 10.25 -7.79
CA TYR A 60 8.56 8.97 -8.47
C TYR A 60 7.98 9.12 -9.87
N GLN A 61 8.08 10.31 -10.47
CA GLN A 61 7.47 10.58 -11.78
C GLN A 61 8.00 9.67 -12.89
N LYS A 62 9.27 9.29 -12.82
CA LYS A 62 9.85 8.35 -13.77
C LYS A 62 9.16 6.98 -13.71
N GLN A 63 9.01 6.44 -12.51
CA GLN A 63 8.40 5.14 -12.29
C GLN A 63 6.91 5.13 -12.68
N ILE A 64 6.24 6.26 -12.46
CA ILE A 64 4.83 6.43 -12.86
C ILE A 64 4.70 6.45 -14.39
N ARG A 65 5.56 7.20 -15.07
CA ARG A 65 5.55 7.26 -16.55
C ARG A 65 5.88 5.93 -17.20
N GLU A 66 6.76 5.15 -16.56
CA GLU A 66 7.15 3.82 -17.03
C GLU A 66 6.09 2.75 -16.78
N GLY A 67 5.01 3.08 -16.06
CA GLY A 67 3.95 2.13 -15.70
C GLY A 67 4.33 1.17 -14.59
N ARG A 68 5.42 1.42 -13.87
CA ARG A 68 5.87 0.58 -12.75
C ARG A 68 5.13 0.90 -11.46
N LEU A 69 4.79 2.17 -11.25
CA LEU A 69 4.10 2.68 -10.07
C LEU A 69 2.83 3.43 -10.46
N GLU A 70 1.73 3.10 -9.82
CA GLU A 70 0.53 3.92 -9.79
C GLU A 70 0.40 4.54 -8.42
N PHE A 71 0.35 5.87 -8.36
CA PHE A 71 0.26 6.62 -7.10
C PHE A 71 -1.08 7.34 -7.05
N ILE A 72 -1.89 7.01 -6.05
CA ILE A 72 -3.19 7.63 -5.83
C ILE A 72 -3.15 8.33 -4.46
N CYS A 73 -3.46 9.62 -4.47
CA CYS A 73 -3.55 10.42 -3.24
C CYS A 73 -4.95 11.00 -3.15
N TYR A 74 -5.58 10.86 -1.99
CA TYR A 74 -6.89 11.44 -1.74
C TYR A 74 -7.03 11.80 -0.26
N ASP A 75 -8.00 12.60 0.07
CA ASP A 75 -8.32 12.94 1.46
C ASP A 75 -9.41 11.99 1.96
N GLY A 76 -8.97 10.86 2.51
CA GLY A 76 -9.83 9.77 2.97
C GLY A 76 -9.75 9.51 4.46
N ASN A 77 -9.06 10.38 5.20
CA ASN A 77 -8.87 10.21 6.63
C ASN A 77 -10.02 10.83 7.47
N ASP A 78 -11.12 11.18 6.82
CA ASP A 78 -12.31 11.75 7.44
C ASP A 78 -13.34 10.66 7.70
N TYR A 79 -13.16 9.94 8.80
CA TYR A 79 -14.11 8.93 9.25
C TYR A 79 -14.19 8.93 10.80
N ASP A 80 -15.26 8.35 11.34
CA ASP A 80 -15.42 8.22 12.79
C ASP A 80 -14.31 7.34 13.38
N ARG A 81 -13.47 7.93 14.22
CA ARG A 81 -12.32 7.24 14.84
C ARG A 81 -12.72 6.06 15.72
N LYS A 82 -13.96 6.01 16.18
CA LYS A 82 -14.50 4.87 16.93
C LYS A 82 -14.54 3.59 16.12
N ARG A 83 -14.51 3.69 14.78
CA ARG A 83 -14.46 2.52 13.89
C ARG A 83 -13.08 1.85 13.83
N GLY A 84 -12.02 2.54 14.30
CA GLY A 84 -10.68 1.98 14.45
C GLY A 84 -9.86 1.91 13.16
N LYS A 85 -8.64 1.41 13.29
CA LYS A 85 -7.66 1.31 12.18
C LYS A 85 -8.11 0.36 11.07
N GLY A 86 -8.75 -0.75 11.44
CA GLY A 86 -9.22 -1.73 10.46
C GLY A 86 -10.21 -1.14 9.48
N TYR A 87 -11.07 -0.25 9.94
CA TYR A 87 -12.00 0.47 9.06
C TYR A 87 -11.25 1.37 8.07
N GLY A 88 -10.23 2.12 8.56
CA GLY A 88 -9.41 2.97 7.70
C GLY A 88 -8.67 2.20 6.62
N GLU A 89 -8.07 1.06 6.97
CA GLU A 89 -7.40 0.19 6.01
C GLU A 89 -8.38 -0.39 4.97
N ALA A 90 -9.56 -0.82 5.40
CA ALA A 90 -10.58 -1.32 4.49
C ALA A 90 -11.05 -0.23 3.52
N ALA A 91 -11.22 1.00 4.00
CA ALA A 91 -11.62 2.13 3.17
C ALA A 91 -10.56 2.46 2.10
N ILE A 92 -9.27 2.39 2.45
CA ILE A 92 -8.17 2.58 1.47
C ILE A 92 -8.22 1.50 0.40
N MET A 93 -8.40 0.25 0.80
CA MET A 93 -8.47 -0.87 -0.15
C MET A 93 -9.66 -0.72 -1.09
N GLU A 94 -10.82 -0.38 -0.58
CA GLU A 94 -12.02 -0.15 -1.39
C GLU A 94 -11.81 0.99 -2.39
N TYR A 95 -11.23 2.11 -1.95
CA TYR A 95 -10.92 3.23 -2.82
C TYR A 95 -9.93 2.82 -3.92
N GLY A 96 -8.90 2.08 -3.56
CA GLY A 96 -7.91 1.59 -4.51
C GLY A 96 -8.51 0.69 -5.58
N PHE A 97 -9.35 -0.25 -5.20
CA PHE A 97 -10.00 -1.15 -6.15
C PHE A 97 -10.97 -0.40 -7.08
N ALA A 98 -11.60 0.67 -6.60
CA ALA A 98 -12.52 1.47 -7.41
C ALA A 98 -11.81 2.41 -8.39
N HIS A 99 -10.59 2.85 -8.09
CA HIS A 99 -9.91 3.91 -8.84
C HIS A 99 -8.61 3.49 -9.54
N SER A 100 -8.08 2.30 -9.23
CA SER A 100 -6.83 1.83 -9.81
C SER A 100 -7.02 1.37 -11.26
N LEU A 101 -6.14 1.85 -12.13
CA LEU A 101 -6.06 1.36 -13.51
C LEU A 101 -5.31 0.02 -13.57
N LEU A 102 -4.33 -0.19 -12.70
CA LEU A 102 -3.57 -1.45 -12.66
C LEU A 102 -4.47 -2.64 -12.29
N VAL A 103 -5.39 -2.45 -11.36
CA VAL A 103 -6.33 -3.49 -10.94
C VAL A 103 -7.35 -3.79 -12.04
N ASP A 104 -7.86 -2.76 -12.71
CA ASP A 104 -8.86 -2.92 -13.76
C ASP A 104 -8.33 -3.63 -15.01
N GLN A 105 -7.05 -3.47 -15.32
CA GLN A 105 -6.46 -3.96 -16.54
C GLN A 105 -6.15 -5.47 -16.54
N ASN A 106 -6.20 -6.11 -15.39
CA ASN A 106 -5.74 -7.49 -15.24
C ASN A 106 -6.83 -8.38 -14.64
N SER A 107 -7.36 -9.31 -15.44
CA SER A 107 -8.35 -10.29 -14.98
C SER A 107 -7.74 -11.44 -14.17
N GLU A 108 -6.45 -11.72 -14.32
CA GLU A 108 -5.71 -12.73 -13.59
C GLU A 108 -4.64 -12.10 -12.72
N LEU A 109 -5.05 -11.59 -11.57
CA LEU A 109 -4.24 -10.75 -10.73
C LEU A 109 -4.20 -11.28 -9.31
N GLN A 110 -3.02 -11.40 -8.75
CA GLN A 110 -2.86 -11.61 -7.32
C GLN A 110 -2.35 -10.32 -6.67
N ILE A 111 -3.08 -9.85 -5.67
CA ILE A 111 -2.74 -8.61 -4.97
C ILE A 111 -2.08 -8.99 -3.65
N ILE A 112 -0.92 -8.38 -3.40
CA ILE A 112 -0.20 -8.50 -2.15
C ILE A 112 -0.32 -7.17 -1.43
N LYS A 113 -1.13 -7.13 -0.38
CA LYS A 113 -1.36 -5.91 0.39
C LYS A 113 -0.37 -5.85 1.56
N ILE A 114 0.36 -4.74 1.64
CA ILE A 114 1.30 -4.48 2.74
C ILE A 114 1.10 -3.04 3.21
N THR A 115 1.15 -2.83 4.52
CA THR A 115 1.26 -1.47 5.07
C THR A 115 2.53 -0.83 4.56
N GLY A 116 2.43 0.35 3.94
CA GLY A 116 3.49 0.93 3.12
C GLY A 116 4.78 1.33 3.83
N ARG A 117 4.82 1.26 5.17
CA ARG A 117 6.05 1.51 5.94
C ARG A 117 6.85 0.24 6.21
N LEU A 118 6.29 -0.93 5.94
CA LEU A 118 6.92 -2.21 6.22
C LEU A 118 7.70 -2.70 5.00
N ILE A 119 8.89 -3.23 5.25
CA ILE A 119 9.72 -3.87 4.23
C ILE A 119 9.71 -5.38 4.48
N VAL A 120 9.06 -6.11 3.59
CA VAL A 120 9.02 -7.57 3.61
C VAL A 120 10.15 -8.09 2.74
N ARG A 121 11.30 -8.39 3.34
CA ARG A 121 12.54 -8.68 2.61
C ARG A 121 12.48 -9.97 1.79
N ASN A 122 11.66 -10.93 2.20
CA ASN A 122 11.46 -12.19 1.48
C ASN A 122 10.22 -12.16 0.56
N ILE A 123 9.80 -10.98 0.12
CA ILE A 123 8.58 -10.79 -0.68
C ILE A 123 8.58 -11.64 -1.95
N ASN A 124 9.74 -11.75 -2.62
CA ASN A 124 9.84 -12.53 -3.86
C ASN A 124 9.62 -14.03 -3.61
N GLU A 125 10.13 -14.54 -2.50
CA GLU A 125 9.91 -15.94 -2.09
C GLU A 125 8.45 -16.19 -1.75
N LEU A 126 7.82 -15.26 -1.03
CA LEU A 126 6.40 -15.35 -0.69
C LEU A 126 5.52 -15.34 -1.93
N CYS A 127 5.81 -14.47 -2.89
CA CYS A 127 5.08 -14.42 -4.16
C CYS A 127 5.19 -15.73 -4.94
N HIS A 128 6.35 -16.36 -4.88
CA HIS A 128 6.59 -17.64 -5.56
C HIS A 128 5.79 -18.77 -4.92
N SER A 129 5.65 -18.73 -3.59
CA SER A 129 4.90 -19.73 -2.81
C SER A 129 3.39 -19.51 -2.86
N CYS A 130 2.93 -18.25 -2.99
CA CYS A 130 1.53 -17.85 -2.92
C CYS A 130 1.01 -17.55 -4.33
N ASN A 131 0.84 -18.58 -5.16
CA ASN A 131 0.45 -18.39 -6.55
C ASN A 131 -0.90 -19.04 -6.92
N ASN A 132 -1.68 -19.46 -5.94
CA ASN A 132 -3.01 -20.05 -6.19
C ASN A 132 -4.06 -18.93 -6.22
N ALA A 133 -4.69 -18.74 -7.38
CA ALA A 133 -5.66 -17.67 -7.63
C ALA A 133 -6.91 -17.72 -6.74
N ASN A 134 -7.25 -18.89 -6.22
CA ASN A 134 -8.45 -19.09 -5.42
C ASN A 134 -8.19 -19.13 -3.91
N THR A 135 -6.99 -18.71 -3.50
CA THR A 135 -6.57 -18.79 -2.09
C THR A 135 -6.19 -17.42 -1.58
N VAL A 136 -6.67 -17.07 -0.40
CA VAL A 136 -6.24 -15.89 0.34
C VAL A 136 -5.17 -16.31 1.34
N TYR A 137 -4.03 -15.64 1.29
CA TYR A 137 -2.95 -15.86 2.22
C TYR A 137 -2.88 -14.67 3.17
N ALA A 138 -2.74 -14.91 4.45
CA ALA A 138 -2.65 -13.85 5.44
C ALA A 138 -1.57 -14.17 6.47
N ASN A 139 -0.82 -13.14 6.86
CA ASN A 139 0.05 -13.23 8.01
C ASN A 139 -0.76 -12.79 9.23
N ILE A 140 -1.02 -13.73 10.13
CA ILE A 140 -1.77 -13.48 11.35
C ILE A 140 -0.78 -13.45 12.50
N SER A 141 -0.53 -12.26 13.05
CA SER A 141 0.22 -12.10 14.27
C SER A 141 -0.63 -12.53 15.46
N LYS A 142 -0.03 -13.28 16.39
CA LYS A 142 -0.71 -13.65 17.63
C LYS A 142 -0.63 -12.56 18.70
N ASP A 143 0.12 -11.51 18.43
CA ASP A 143 0.43 -10.45 19.38
C ASP A 143 -0.35 -9.16 19.13
N ASP A 144 -1.35 -9.23 18.30
CA ASP A 144 -2.25 -8.09 18.02
C ASP A 144 -3.42 -8.06 19.00
#